data_1a3707c4a0119a92c8009b00000909c0
#
_entry.id   1a3707c4a0119a92c8009b00000909c0
#
_cell.length_a   1.000
_cell.length_b   1.000
_cell.length_c   1.000
_cell.angle_alpha   90.00
_cell.angle_beta   90.00
_cell.angle_gamma   90.00
#
_symmetry.space_group_name_H-M   'P 1'
#
loop_
_entity.id
_entity.type
_entity.pdbx_description
1 polymer ?
#
loop_
_entity_poly.entity_id
_entity_poly.type
_entity_poly.pdbx_seq_one_letter_code
_entity_poly.pdbx_strand_id
1 'polypeptide(L)'
;MNYEEFKQEVADRIKEFLPEKYENADVSIQTVVKNNDQKLDGLMVKLEDSNIAPNIYLNQFYEQHEDGRPMDDILAAIADVRTQHEMSQDFDVSRLTDFDSVKDRITCRLINAEQNAEYLADKPHTMVDDLAVTYHIAIGKEESGTMSAPITNRLMEGYGVDVEQLHQIALDNMDTLTPATFKSMTETMVDMMLPDMMRSGMSEEEAREAIAGMIPPTPDEMMYVLSNEDKLNGAAVLLNDKVMDDITEKLGQDYFILPSSVHEVLIVPKNDQMDLKTLESMVQDVNATQVAPEERLSDHVYANDAKEHELFRADKAEERAAAKEAEASKETAVEKTSAKEEKKQERPSLKERLAQKKDVVAKNEANREPRQMNKDRGQALA
;
A
#
# COMPACT_ATOMS: atom_id res chain seq x y z
N MET A 1 -2.26 -2.65 -41.81
CA MET A 1 -2.99 -1.46 -41.27
C MET A 1 -2.21 -1.04 -40.03
N ASN A 2 -1.98 0.26 -39.82
CA ASN A 2 -1.34 0.75 -38.59
C ASN A 2 -2.37 0.84 -37.45
N TYR A 3 -1.89 1.07 -36.22
CA TYR A 3 -2.74 1.06 -35.02
C TYR A 3 -3.84 2.13 -35.05
N GLU A 4 -3.55 3.32 -35.54
CA GLU A 4 -4.56 4.40 -35.67
C GLU A 4 -5.64 4.05 -36.71
N GLU A 5 -5.25 3.45 -37.83
CA GLU A 5 -6.20 2.95 -38.84
C GLU A 5 -7.07 1.82 -38.28
N PHE A 6 -6.46 0.94 -37.47
CA PHE A 6 -7.18 -0.15 -36.79
C PHE A 6 -8.23 0.39 -35.80
N LYS A 7 -7.87 1.35 -34.94
CA LYS A 7 -8.80 1.99 -34.01
C LYS A 7 -9.96 2.64 -34.74
N GLN A 8 -9.69 3.34 -35.83
CA GLN A 8 -10.71 3.99 -36.62
C GLN A 8 -11.67 2.97 -37.25
N GLU A 9 -11.14 1.89 -37.84
CA GLU A 9 -11.95 0.83 -38.43
C GLU A 9 -12.83 0.12 -37.39
N VAL A 10 -12.28 -0.13 -36.17
CA VAL A 10 -13.08 -0.67 -35.06
C VAL A 10 -14.23 0.30 -34.71
N ALA A 11 -13.93 1.60 -34.53
CA ALA A 11 -14.94 2.57 -34.15
C ALA A 11 -16.06 2.70 -35.23
N ASP A 12 -15.70 2.66 -36.49
CA ASP A 12 -16.64 2.82 -37.60
C ASP A 12 -17.54 1.59 -37.81
N ARG A 13 -17.00 0.37 -37.52
CA ARG A 13 -17.69 -0.87 -37.91
C ARG A 13 -18.23 -1.70 -36.74
N ILE A 14 -17.85 -1.43 -35.50
CA ILE A 14 -18.23 -2.29 -34.37
C ILE A 14 -19.75 -2.48 -34.22
N LYS A 15 -20.55 -1.48 -34.58
CA LYS A 15 -22.01 -1.56 -34.54
C LYS A 15 -22.59 -2.61 -35.48
N GLU A 16 -21.91 -2.94 -36.57
CA GLU A 16 -22.33 -3.97 -37.54
C GLU A 16 -22.35 -5.37 -36.93
N PHE A 17 -21.54 -5.57 -35.88
CA PHE A 17 -21.36 -6.86 -35.19
C PHE A 17 -22.13 -6.94 -33.86
N LEU A 18 -22.73 -5.84 -33.41
CA LEU A 18 -23.49 -5.76 -32.16
C LEU A 18 -24.99 -5.98 -32.41
N PRO A 19 -25.76 -6.47 -31.41
CA PRO A 19 -27.21 -6.57 -31.49
C PRO A 19 -27.90 -5.21 -31.79
N GLU A 20 -29.11 -5.25 -32.37
CA GLU A 20 -29.90 -4.09 -32.80
C GLU A 20 -30.04 -2.99 -31.72
N LYS A 21 -30.10 -3.37 -30.43
CA LYS A 21 -30.17 -2.42 -29.29
C LYS A 21 -28.99 -1.43 -29.23
N TYR A 22 -27.86 -1.74 -29.89
CA TYR A 22 -26.68 -0.86 -29.95
C TYR A 22 -26.67 0.07 -31.19
N GLU A 23 -27.70 0.04 -32.03
CA GLU A 23 -27.76 0.87 -33.24
C GLU A 23 -27.51 2.36 -32.93
N ASN A 24 -28.10 2.88 -31.85
CA ASN A 24 -27.97 4.26 -31.41
C ASN A 24 -26.89 4.46 -30.32
N ALA A 25 -26.08 3.43 -30.03
CA ALA A 25 -25.03 3.56 -29.02
C ALA A 25 -23.98 4.61 -29.39
N ASP A 26 -23.48 5.32 -28.40
CA ASP A 26 -22.31 6.20 -28.56
C ASP A 26 -21.02 5.38 -28.53
N VAL A 27 -20.20 5.53 -29.59
CA VAL A 27 -18.93 4.81 -29.71
C VAL A 27 -17.78 5.80 -29.57
N SER A 28 -16.92 5.58 -28.61
CA SER A 28 -15.75 6.41 -28.36
C SER A 28 -14.54 5.57 -27.98
N ILE A 29 -13.34 6.07 -28.31
CA ILE A 29 -12.08 5.46 -27.86
C ILE A 29 -11.36 6.49 -27.01
N GLN A 30 -10.94 6.08 -25.81
CA GLN A 30 -10.22 6.92 -24.87
C GLN A 30 -8.97 6.21 -24.39
N THR A 31 -7.84 6.94 -24.36
CA THR A 31 -6.62 6.43 -23.74
C THR A 31 -6.76 6.49 -22.23
N VAL A 32 -6.58 5.35 -21.58
CA VAL A 32 -6.64 5.18 -20.12
C VAL A 32 -5.25 4.87 -19.61
N VAL A 33 -4.81 5.61 -18.61
CA VAL A 33 -3.56 5.31 -17.89
C VAL A 33 -3.84 4.24 -16.86
N LYS A 34 -3.18 3.11 -16.99
CA LYS A 34 -3.20 1.98 -16.06
C LYS A 34 -1.99 1.99 -15.14
N ASN A 35 -1.90 1.00 -14.26
CA ASN A 35 -0.72 0.79 -13.42
C ASN A 35 0.57 0.79 -14.25
N ASN A 36 1.63 1.35 -13.68
CA ASN A 36 2.93 1.57 -14.32
C ASN A 36 2.84 2.44 -15.60
N ASP A 37 1.96 3.45 -15.54
CA ASP A 37 1.71 4.43 -16.60
C ASP A 37 1.48 3.80 -17.98
N GLN A 38 1.02 2.53 -18.00
CA GLN A 38 0.66 1.84 -19.23
C GLN A 38 -0.55 2.51 -19.87
N LYS A 39 -0.41 2.89 -21.14
CA LYS A 39 -1.48 3.56 -21.91
C LYS A 39 -2.21 2.53 -22.75
N LEU A 40 -3.47 2.31 -22.42
CA LEU A 40 -4.35 1.44 -23.16
C LEU A 40 -5.48 2.24 -23.78
N ASP A 41 -5.79 1.95 -25.03
CA ASP A 41 -6.91 2.56 -25.73
C ASP A 41 -8.18 1.72 -25.51
N GLY A 42 -9.08 2.28 -24.71
CA GLY A 42 -10.35 1.65 -24.34
C GLY A 42 -11.47 2.09 -25.27
N LEU A 43 -12.05 1.12 -25.97
CA LEU A 43 -13.30 1.30 -26.70
C LEU A 43 -14.47 1.27 -25.73
N MET A 44 -15.28 2.31 -25.74
CA MET A 44 -16.56 2.38 -25.06
C MET A 44 -17.70 2.35 -26.09
N VAL A 45 -18.64 1.43 -25.93
CA VAL A 45 -19.91 1.38 -26.65
C VAL A 45 -21.03 1.56 -25.65
N LYS A 46 -21.51 2.81 -25.49
CA LYS A 46 -22.45 3.21 -24.47
C LYS A 46 -23.87 3.27 -25.06
N LEU A 47 -24.80 2.55 -24.46
CA LEU A 47 -26.21 2.63 -24.79
C LEU A 47 -26.78 4.04 -24.45
N GLU A 48 -27.76 4.49 -25.20
CA GLU A 48 -28.39 5.81 -25.03
C GLU A 48 -29.01 5.97 -23.61
N ASP A 49 -29.59 4.91 -23.11
CA ASP A 49 -30.25 4.87 -21.79
C ASP A 49 -29.30 4.47 -20.63
N SER A 50 -27.99 4.31 -20.88
CA SER A 50 -27.03 3.93 -19.84
C SER A 50 -26.03 5.05 -19.56
N ASN A 51 -25.71 5.26 -18.29
CA ASN A 51 -24.69 6.22 -17.87
C ASN A 51 -23.28 5.61 -17.78
N ILE A 52 -23.13 4.29 -17.92
CA ILE A 52 -21.87 3.55 -17.86
C ILE A 52 -21.72 2.60 -19.05
N ALA A 53 -20.49 2.32 -19.42
CA ALA A 53 -20.14 1.27 -20.37
C ALA A 53 -18.78 0.66 -19.99
N PRO A 54 -18.57 -0.65 -20.22
CA PRO A 54 -17.26 -1.25 -20.02
C PRO A 54 -16.27 -0.69 -21.04
N ASN A 55 -15.00 -0.54 -20.62
CA ASN A 55 -13.87 -0.26 -21.50
C ASN A 55 -13.32 -1.58 -22.06
N ILE A 56 -13.26 -1.71 -23.36
CA ILE A 56 -12.65 -2.84 -24.06
C ILE A 56 -11.31 -2.40 -24.62
N TYR A 57 -10.20 -2.93 -24.08
CA TYR A 57 -8.87 -2.49 -24.49
C TYR A 57 -8.48 -3.06 -25.84
N LEU A 58 -8.18 -2.17 -26.79
CA LEU A 58 -7.94 -2.51 -28.19
C LEU A 58 -6.52 -3.04 -28.45
N ASN A 59 -5.57 -2.77 -27.55
CA ASN A 59 -4.17 -3.12 -27.75
C ASN A 59 -3.97 -4.62 -28.04
N GLN A 60 -4.59 -5.50 -27.25
CA GLN A 60 -4.51 -6.94 -27.44
C GLN A 60 -5.17 -7.42 -28.76
N PHE A 61 -6.24 -6.76 -29.20
CA PHE A 61 -6.90 -7.07 -30.47
C PHE A 61 -6.06 -6.64 -31.66
N TYR A 62 -5.30 -5.54 -31.54
CA TYR A 62 -4.36 -5.12 -32.56
C TYR A 62 -3.20 -6.10 -32.71
N GLU A 63 -2.63 -6.61 -31.63
CA GLU A 63 -1.60 -7.65 -31.67
C GLU A 63 -2.11 -8.90 -32.42
N GLN A 64 -3.35 -9.34 -32.14
CA GLN A 64 -3.96 -10.44 -32.87
C GLN A 64 -4.15 -10.14 -34.36
N HIS A 65 -4.42 -8.87 -34.72
CA HIS A 65 -4.48 -8.45 -36.10
C HIS A 65 -3.10 -8.50 -36.78
N GLU A 66 -2.05 -8.06 -36.11
CA GLU A 66 -0.68 -8.17 -36.60
C GLU A 66 -0.25 -9.63 -36.80
N ASP A 67 -0.72 -10.53 -35.94
CA ASP A 67 -0.54 -11.99 -36.04
C ASP A 67 -1.38 -12.63 -37.18
N GLY A 68 -2.18 -11.82 -37.90
CA GLY A 68 -2.91 -12.24 -39.09
C GLY A 68 -4.38 -12.65 -38.87
N ARG A 69 -4.95 -12.38 -37.69
CA ARG A 69 -6.38 -12.59 -37.45
C ARG A 69 -7.19 -11.62 -38.31
N PRO A 70 -8.24 -12.11 -39.06
CA PRO A 70 -9.08 -11.26 -39.90
C PRO A 70 -9.82 -10.20 -39.07
N MET A 71 -9.99 -9.00 -39.68
CA MET A 71 -10.64 -7.87 -38.99
C MET A 71 -12.07 -8.19 -38.53
N ASP A 72 -12.84 -8.91 -39.37
CA ASP A 72 -14.22 -9.30 -39.02
C ASP A 72 -14.29 -10.24 -37.84
N ASP A 73 -13.31 -11.15 -37.68
CA ASP A 73 -13.22 -12.05 -36.52
C ASP A 73 -12.82 -11.28 -35.23
N ILE A 74 -12.05 -10.21 -35.39
CA ILE A 74 -11.69 -9.31 -34.29
C ILE A 74 -12.90 -8.51 -33.84
N LEU A 75 -13.63 -7.91 -34.80
CA LEU A 75 -14.85 -7.15 -34.51
C LEU A 75 -15.91 -7.99 -33.84
N ALA A 76 -16.09 -9.25 -34.30
CA ALA A 76 -16.98 -10.20 -33.65
C ALA A 76 -16.55 -10.49 -32.21
N ALA A 77 -15.25 -10.71 -31.97
CA ALA A 77 -14.73 -10.94 -30.62
C ALA A 77 -14.90 -9.73 -29.69
N ILE A 78 -14.68 -8.50 -30.19
CA ILE A 78 -14.94 -7.27 -29.44
C ILE A 78 -16.44 -7.14 -29.11
N ALA A 79 -17.32 -7.44 -30.05
CA ALA A 79 -18.77 -7.43 -29.86
C ALA A 79 -19.22 -8.47 -28.82
N ASP A 80 -18.63 -9.68 -28.84
CA ASP A 80 -18.87 -10.71 -27.84
C ASP A 80 -18.48 -10.24 -26.44
N VAL A 81 -17.28 -9.66 -26.28
CA VAL A 81 -16.84 -9.07 -25.00
C VAL A 81 -17.82 -7.98 -24.53
N ARG A 82 -18.27 -7.08 -25.43
CA ARG A 82 -19.23 -6.03 -25.07
C ARG A 82 -20.57 -6.58 -24.59
N THR A 83 -21.05 -7.66 -25.21
CA THR A 83 -22.35 -8.26 -24.87
C THR A 83 -22.28 -9.13 -23.61
N GLN A 84 -21.16 -9.82 -23.36
CA GLN A 84 -20.96 -10.61 -22.15
C GLN A 84 -20.83 -9.76 -20.88
N HIS A 85 -20.26 -8.56 -21.01
CA HIS A 85 -20.08 -7.60 -19.91
C HIS A 85 -21.15 -6.50 -19.93
N GLU A 86 -22.38 -6.86 -20.24
CA GLU A 86 -23.49 -5.93 -20.19
C GLU A 86 -23.87 -5.63 -18.75
N MET A 87 -23.74 -4.36 -18.38
CA MET A 87 -24.14 -3.88 -17.05
C MET A 87 -25.66 -3.72 -17.01
N SER A 88 -26.29 -4.46 -16.10
CA SER A 88 -27.74 -4.63 -16.06
C SER A 88 -28.53 -3.45 -15.46
N GLN A 89 -27.84 -2.45 -14.88
CA GLN A 89 -28.48 -1.30 -14.23
C GLN A 89 -27.64 -0.04 -14.38
N ASP A 90 -28.32 1.11 -14.43
CA ASP A 90 -27.69 2.41 -14.27
C ASP A 90 -26.98 2.47 -12.93
N PHE A 91 -25.71 2.82 -12.98
CA PHE A 91 -24.94 3.05 -11.77
C PHE A 91 -25.21 4.46 -11.25
N ASP A 92 -25.71 4.55 -10.01
CA ASP A 92 -25.92 5.84 -9.36
C ASP A 92 -24.58 6.45 -8.93
N VAL A 93 -23.96 7.21 -9.86
CA VAL A 93 -22.69 7.90 -9.64
C VAL A 93 -22.74 8.86 -8.44
N SER A 94 -23.96 9.38 -8.08
CA SER A 94 -24.08 10.29 -6.95
C SER A 94 -23.69 9.62 -5.62
N ARG A 95 -23.86 8.31 -5.52
CA ARG A 95 -23.43 7.53 -4.34
C ARG A 95 -21.93 7.52 -4.14
N LEU A 96 -21.13 7.73 -5.19
CA LEU A 96 -19.67 7.84 -5.07
C LEU A 96 -19.24 9.19 -4.49
N THR A 97 -20.08 10.22 -4.56
CA THR A 97 -19.76 11.56 -4.05
C THR A 97 -20.21 11.78 -2.60
N ASP A 98 -21.00 10.88 -2.04
CA ASP A 98 -21.41 10.90 -0.64
C ASP A 98 -20.47 10.04 0.21
N PHE A 99 -19.69 10.72 1.07
CA PHE A 99 -18.68 10.06 1.91
C PHE A 99 -19.28 9.00 2.84
N ASP A 100 -20.43 9.28 3.48
CA ASP A 100 -21.06 8.32 4.38
C ASP A 100 -21.52 7.04 3.67
N SER A 101 -21.80 7.12 2.38
CA SER A 101 -22.18 5.97 1.55
C SER A 101 -20.98 5.12 1.11
N VAL A 102 -19.77 5.66 1.13
CA VAL A 102 -18.56 4.98 0.58
C VAL A 102 -17.50 4.65 1.60
N LYS A 103 -17.45 5.30 2.76
CA LYS A 103 -16.37 5.16 3.75
C LYS A 103 -16.08 3.70 4.13
N ASP A 104 -17.12 2.88 4.32
CA ASP A 104 -16.99 1.46 4.67
C ASP A 104 -16.62 0.56 3.47
N ARG A 105 -16.41 1.17 2.29
CA ARG A 105 -16.02 0.50 1.03
C ARG A 105 -14.71 1.04 0.46
N ILE A 106 -14.03 1.91 1.20
CA ILE A 106 -12.72 2.42 0.81
C ILE A 106 -11.69 1.33 1.08
N THR A 107 -10.94 0.99 0.04
CA THR A 107 -9.84 0.02 0.07
C THR A 107 -8.57 0.68 -0.49
N CYS A 108 -7.42 0.09 -0.25
CA CYS A 108 -6.15 0.57 -0.77
C CYS A 108 -5.51 -0.42 -1.73
N ARG A 109 -4.59 0.09 -2.55
CA ARG A 109 -3.70 -0.68 -3.43
C ARG A 109 -2.29 -0.19 -3.25
N LEU A 110 -1.34 -1.11 -3.40
CA LEU A 110 0.07 -0.82 -3.38
C LEU A 110 0.61 -0.87 -4.82
N ILE A 111 1.28 0.18 -5.25
CA ILE A 111 1.83 0.32 -6.60
C ILE A 111 3.24 0.92 -6.56
N ASN A 112 4.01 0.78 -7.61
CA ASN A 112 5.30 1.45 -7.76
C ASN A 112 5.12 2.95 -7.92
N ALA A 113 5.79 3.78 -7.12
CA ALA A 113 5.59 5.23 -7.17
C ALA A 113 6.23 5.87 -8.41
N GLU A 114 7.44 5.45 -8.76
CA GLU A 114 8.18 6.02 -9.89
C GLU A 114 7.53 5.67 -11.24
N GLN A 115 7.11 4.43 -11.40
CA GLN A 115 6.47 3.94 -12.63
C GLN A 115 5.03 4.42 -12.80
N ASN A 116 4.45 5.07 -11.78
CA ASN A 116 3.07 5.56 -11.76
C ASN A 116 2.99 7.09 -11.60
N ALA A 117 3.99 7.84 -12.04
CA ALA A 117 4.04 9.28 -11.82
C ALA A 117 2.87 10.04 -12.47
N GLU A 118 2.46 9.65 -13.70
CA GLU A 118 1.30 10.23 -14.39
C GLU A 118 -0.01 9.81 -13.69
N TYR A 119 -0.15 8.55 -13.32
CA TYR A 119 -1.32 8.03 -12.62
C TYR A 119 -1.53 8.70 -11.25
N LEU A 120 -0.46 8.94 -10.50
CA LEU A 120 -0.49 9.53 -9.15
C LEU A 120 -0.75 11.03 -9.14
N ALA A 121 -0.55 11.74 -10.26
CA ALA A 121 -0.60 13.20 -10.32
C ALA A 121 -1.92 13.81 -9.81
N ASP A 122 -3.04 13.12 -10.01
CA ASP A 122 -4.37 13.58 -9.60
C ASP A 122 -5.00 12.72 -8.47
N LYS A 123 -4.23 11.84 -7.83
CA LYS A 123 -4.71 10.92 -6.79
C LYS A 123 -4.04 11.12 -5.45
N PRO A 124 -4.80 11.13 -4.34
CA PRO A 124 -4.21 11.09 -3.02
C PRO A 124 -3.48 9.77 -2.82
N HIS A 125 -2.28 9.84 -2.27
CA HIS A 125 -1.48 8.65 -2.01
C HIS A 125 -0.56 8.85 -0.80
N THR A 126 -0.19 7.74 -0.16
CA THR A 126 0.78 7.69 0.94
C THR A 126 2.02 6.93 0.47
N MET A 127 3.20 7.47 0.73
CA MET A 127 4.45 6.80 0.35
C MET A 127 4.87 5.76 1.39
N VAL A 128 5.32 4.60 0.90
CA VAL A 128 5.93 3.53 1.68
C VAL A 128 7.23 3.15 0.97
N ASP A 129 8.36 3.73 1.38
CA ASP A 129 9.64 3.73 0.69
C ASP A 129 9.48 4.23 -0.78
N ASP A 130 9.69 3.37 -1.79
CA ASP A 130 9.51 3.65 -3.23
C ASP A 130 8.14 3.19 -3.78
N LEU A 131 7.26 2.73 -2.90
CA LEU A 131 5.90 2.35 -3.23
C LEU A 131 4.90 3.44 -2.84
N ALA A 132 3.75 3.46 -3.53
CA ALA A 132 2.64 4.35 -3.24
C ALA A 132 1.38 3.56 -2.90
N VAL A 133 0.73 3.95 -1.81
CA VAL A 133 -0.59 3.45 -1.43
C VAL A 133 -1.64 4.36 -2.05
N THR A 134 -2.48 3.83 -2.92
CA THR A 134 -3.60 4.54 -3.55
C THR A 134 -4.93 4.03 -3.01
N TYR A 135 -5.98 4.86 -3.08
CA TYR A 135 -7.27 4.58 -2.46
C TYR A 135 -8.36 4.40 -3.51
N HIS A 136 -9.22 3.43 -3.29
CA HIS A 136 -10.28 3.04 -4.22
C HIS A 136 -11.59 2.79 -3.47
N ILE A 137 -12.71 3.02 -4.14
CA ILE A 137 -14.03 2.64 -3.64
C ILE A 137 -14.39 1.29 -4.27
N ALA A 138 -14.60 0.27 -3.46
CA ALA A 138 -15.15 -1.00 -3.90
C ALA A 138 -16.64 -0.81 -4.27
N ILE A 139 -16.96 -0.99 -5.56
CA ILE A 139 -18.31 -0.79 -6.10
C ILE A 139 -19.11 -2.08 -5.98
N GLY A 140 -18.53 -3.20 -6.36
CA GLY A 140 -19.18 -4.51 -6.31
C GLY A 140 -18.27 -5.61 -6.83
N LYS A 141 -18.75 -6.83 -6.68
CA LYS A 141 -18.10 -8.04 -7.18
C LYS A 141 -19.08 -8.77 -8.07
N GLU A 142 -18.70 -9.03 -9.29
CA GLU A 142 -19.46 -9.81 -10.27
C GLU A 142 -18.68 -11.09 -10.63
N GLU A 143 -19.32 -12.03 -11.33
CA GLU A 143 -18.63 -13.25 -11.81
C GLU A 143 -17.42 -12.91 -12.69
N SER A 144 -17.45 -11.77 -13.37
CA SER A 144 -16.39 -11.28 -14.27
C SER A 144 -15.25 -10.54 -13.56
N GLY A 145 -15.36 -10.28 -12.24
CA GLY A 145 -14.34 -9.59 -11.45
C GLY A 145 -14.87 -8.55 -10.47
N THR A 146 -13.93 -7.83 -9.84
CA THR A 146 -14.22 -6.79 -8.85
C THR A 146 -14.22 -5.42 -9.52
N MET A 147 -15.31 -4.68 -9.35
CA MET A 147 -15.42 -3.29 -9.78
C MET A 147 -14.98 -2.34 -8.69
N SER A 148 -14.15 -1.37 -9.03
CA SER A 148 -13.73 -0.31 -8.13
C SER A 148 -13.48 1.01 -8.89
N ALA A 149 -13.60 2.13 -8.18
CA ALA A 149 -13.28 3.46 -8.71
C ALA A 149 -12.11 4.06 -7.90
N PRO A 150 -11.07 4.61 -8.54
CA PRO A 150 -10.01 5.32 -7.84
C PRO A 150 -10.54 6.61 -7.21
N ILE A 151 -10.06 6.95 -6.02
CA ILE A 151 -10.31 8.22 -5.38
C ILE A 151 -9.34 9.25 -5.95
N THR A 152 -9.86 10.33 -6.52
CA THR A 152 -9.07 11.47 -6.99
C THR A 152 -8.91 12.53 -5.90
N ASN A 153 -7.93 13.43 -6.04
CA ASN A 153 -7.76 14.58 -5.15
C ASN A 153 -9.07 15.40 -5.03
N ARG A 154 -9.76 15.62 -6.15
CA ARG A 154 -11.04 16.32 -6.18
C ARG A 154 -12.14 15.59 -5.39
N LEU A 155 -12.17 14.26 -5.48
CA LEU A 155 -13.16 13.45 -4.77
C LEU A 155 -12.88 13.46 -3.26
N MET A 156 -11.61 13.32 -2.86
CA MET A 156 -11.18 13.43 -1.46
C MET A 156 -11.51 14.81 -0.86
N GLU A 157 -11.24 15.89 -1.60
CA GLU A 157 -11.62 17.25 -1.19
C GLU A 157 -13.14 17.36 -1.00
N GLY A 158 -13.93 16.75 -1.91
CA GLY A 158 -15.40 16.70 -1.81
C GLY A 158 -15.90 15.96 -0.56
N TYR A 159 -15.16 14.97 -0.10
CA TYR A 159 -15.45 14.23 1.15
C TYR A 159 -15.09 15.03 2.42
N GLY A 160 -14.25 16.06 2.29
CA GLY A 160 -13.77 16.85 3.43
C GLY A 160 -12.82 16.10 4.36
N VAL A 161 -12.09 15.12 3.82
CA VAL A 161 -11.05 14.34 4.54
C VAL A 161 -9.68 14.62 3.95
N ASP A 162 -8.64 14.38 4.72
CA ASP A 162 -7.25 14.42 4.26
C ASP A 162 -6.74 13.01 3.91
N VAL A 163 -5.49 12.96 3.42
CA VAL A 163 -4.85 11.70 2.99
C VAL A 163 -4.64 10.75 4.17
N GLU A 164 -4.29 11.27 5.34
CA GLU A 164 -4.05 10.46 6.54
C GLU A 164 -5.33 9.78 7.04
N GLN A 165 -6.44 10.54 7.07
CA GLN A 165 -7.76 10.00 7.41
C GLN A 165 -8.21 8.95 6.40
N LEU A 166 -7.99 9.20 5.10
CA LEU A 166 -8.33 8.26 4.04
C LEU A 166 -7.51 6.97 4.15
N HIS A 167 -6.22 7.10 4.48
CA HIS A 167 -5.33 5.97 4.73
C HIS A 167 -5.82 5.10 5.89
N GLN A 168 -6.10 5.72 7.03
CA GLN A 168 -6.60 4.98 8.19
C GLN A 168 -7.91 4.25 7.92
N ILE A 169 -8.86 4.89 7.24
CA ILE A 169 -10.14 4.26 6.86
C ILE A 169 -9.89 3.04 5.96
N ALA A 170 -8.99 3.17 4.98
CA ALA A 170 -8.68 2.06 4.09
C ALA A 170 -8.05 0.87 4.84
N LEU A 171 -7.15 1.14 5.80
CA LEU A 171 -6.56 0.10 6.65
C LEU A 171 -7.60 -0.57 7.56
N ASP A 172 -8.47 0.20 8.20
CA ASP A 172 -9.53 -0.30 9.08
C ASP A 172 -10.51 -1.24 8.32
N ASN A 173 -10.72 -1.00 7.03
CA ASN A 173 -11.60 -1.81 6.18
C ASN A 173 -10.94 -3.09 5.64
N MET A 174 -9.60 -3.24 5.72
CA MET A 174 -8.87 -4.33 5.04
C MET A 174 -9.35 -5.71 5.46
N ASP A 175 -9.52 -5.95 6.76
CA ASP A 175 -9.94 -7.27 7.26
C ASP A 175 -11.30 -7.72 6.70
N THR A 176 -12.15 -6.77 6.34
CA THR A 176 -13.50 -7.04 5.80
C THR A 176 -13.53 -7.08 4.28
N LEU A 177 -12.85 -6.14 3.61
CA LEU A 177 -12.95 -5.97 2.15
C LEU A 177 -11.93 -6.82 1.39
N THR A 178 -10.75 -7.05 1.97
CA THR A 178 -9.63 -7.75 1.35
C THR A 178 -8.94 -8.69 2.33
N PRO A 179 -9.67 -9.68 2.91
CA PRO A 179 -9.13 -10.60 3.92
C PRO A 179 -7.84 -11.25 3.43
N ALA A 180 -6.82 -11.24 4.30
CA ALA A 180 -5.50 -11.76 3.97
C ALA A 180 -5.48 -13.28 3.83
N THR A 181 -4.65 -13.77 2.93
CA THR A 181 -4.28 -15.17 2.81
C THR A 181 -2.77 -15.34 2.90
N PHE A 182 -2.31 -16.19 3.79
CA PHE A 182 -0.90 -16.54 3.92
C PHE A 182 -0.73 -18.05 3.87
N LYS A 183 -0.24 -18.54 2.74
CA LYS A 183 -0.13 -19.97 2.43
C LYS A 183 1.30 -20.32 2.05
N SER A 184 1.71 -21.55 2.32
CA SER A 184 2.94 -22.08 1.77
C SER A 184 2.89 -22.15 0.24
N MET A 185 4.05 -22.17 -0.41
CA MET A 185 4.12 -22.37 -1.86
C MET A 185 3.47 -23.72 -2.25
N THR A 186 3.69 -24.74 -1.43
CA THR A 186 3.09 -26.06 -1.62
C THR A 186 1.56 -26.01 -1.58
N GLU A 187 0.96 -25.36 -0.56
CA GLU A 187 -0.49 -25.16 -0.47
C GLU A 187 -1.04 -24.38 -1.66
N THR A 188 -0.32 -23.33 -2.08
CA THR A 188 -0.69 -22.51 -3.24
C THR A 188 -0.71 -23.33 -4.52
N MET A 189 0.29 -24.18 -4.75
CA MET A 189 0.34 -25.07 -5.91
C MET A 189 -0.80 -26.10 -5.89
N VAL A 190 -1.12 -26.65 -4.72
CA VAL A 190 -2.28 -27.53 -4.56
C VAL A 190 -3.57 -26.80 -4.95
N ASP A 191 -3.80 -25.62 -4.43
CA ASP A 191 -5.00 -24.81 -4.70
C ASP A 191 -5.14 -24.44 -6.19
N MET A 192 -4.03 -24.25 -6.91
CA MET A 192 -4.03 -23.97 -8.34
C MET A 192 -4.36 -25.19 -9.19
N MET A 193 -3.84 -26.37 -8.81
CA MET A 193 -4.00 -27.61 -9.60
C MET A 193 -5.31 -28.34 -9.32
N LEU A 194 -5.82 -28.21 -8.11
CA LEU A 194 -6.98 -28.94 -7.62
C LEU A 194 -8.24 -28.78 -8.50
N PRO A 195 -8.66 -27.58 -8.94
CA PRO A 195 -9.83 -27.40 -9.78
C PRO A 195 -9.73 -28.10 -11.14
N ASP A 196 -8.54 -28.15 -11.73
CA ASP A 196 -8.31 -28.79 -13.02
C ASP A 196 -8.39 -30.30 -12.91
N MET A 197 -7.82 -30.87 -11.86
CA MET A 197 -7.92 -32.30 -11.60
C MET A 197 -9.36 -32.72 -11.29
N MET A 198 -10.10 -31.96 -10.51
CA MET A 198 -11.51 -32.20 -10.25
C MET A 198 -12.36 -32.10 -11.53
N ARG A 199 -12.08 -31.15 -12.42
CA ARG A 199 -12.73 -31.07 -13.75
C ARG A 199 -12.42 -32.25 -14.63
N SER A 200 -11.28 -32.90 -14.46
CA SER A 200 -10.94 -34.14 -15.16
C SER A 200 -11.68 -35.39 -14.63
N GLY A 201 -12.49 -35.24 -13.58
CA GLY A 201 -13.32 -36.30 -13.00
C GLY A 201 -12.76 -36.97 -11.75
N MET A 202 -11.65 -36.44 -11.16
CA MET A 202 -11.14 -36.93 -9.89
C MET A 202 -11.97 -36.38 -8.72
N SER A 203 -12.10 -37.15 -7.66
CA SER A 203 -12.57 -36.62 -6.39
C SER A 203 -11.52 -35.69 -5.78
N GLU A 204 -11.93 -34.81 -4.87
CA GLU A 204 -11.00 -33.89 -4.20
C GLU A 204 -9.87 -34.64 -3.48
N GLU A 205 -10.18 -35.75 -2.83
CA GLU A 205 -9.20 -36.55 -2.09
C GLU A 205 -8.16 -37.19 -3.03
N GLU A 206 -8.62 -37.79 -4.14
CA GLU A 206 -7.74 -38.38 -5.17
C GLU A 206 -6.86 -37.32 -5.84
N ALA A 207 -7.42 -36.11 -6.11
CA ALA A 207 -6.68 -35.00 -6.70
C ALA A 207 -5.60 -34.48 -5.76
N ARG A 208 -5.91 -34.29 -4.48
CA ARG A 208 -4.93 -33.88 -3.46
C ARG A 208 -3.81 -34.90 -3.29
N GLU A 209 -4.12 -36.20 -3.25
CA GLU A 209 -3.11 -37.25 -3.15
C GLU A 209 -2.21 -37.29 -4.40
N ALA A 210 -2.79 -37.14 -5.58
CA ALA A 210 -2.05 -37.12 -6.85
C ALA A 210 -1.10 -35.89 -6.88
N ILE A 211 -1.57 -34.69 -6.49
CA ILE A 211 -0.77 -33.46 -6.44
C ILE A 211 0.36 -33.61 -5.41
N ALA A 212 0.08 -34.14 -4.21
CA ALA A 212 1.09 -34.39 -3.19
C ALA A 212 2.19 -35.33 -3.68
N GLY A 213 1.85 -36.29 -4.55
CA GLY A 213 2.84 -37.18 -5.20
C GLY A 213 3.69 -36.50 -6.28
N MET A 214 3.24 -35.37 -6.83
CA MET A 214 3.97 -34.59 -7.84
C MET A 214 4.92 -33.55 -7.25
N ILE A 215 4.60 -33.05 -6.05
CA ILE A 215 5.41 -32.06 -5.36
C ILE A 215 6.51 -32.79 -4.57
N PRO A 216 7.80 -32.50 -4.82
CA PRO A 216 8.88 -33.11 -4.03
C PRO A 216 8.70 -32.74 -2.55
N PRO A 217 8.89 -33.69 -1.62
CA PRO A 217 8.88 -33.35 -0.22
C PRO A 217 10.05 -32.41 0.09
N THR A 218 9.75 -31.17 0.43
CA THR A 218 10.72 -30.21 0.94
C THR A 218 10.73 -30.32 2.46
N PRO A 219 11.90 -30.51 3.11
CA PRO A 219 11.97 -30.67 4.56
C PRO A 219 11.49 -29.44 5.34
N ASP A 220 11.70 -28.27 4.74
CA ASP A 220 11.32 -26.96 5.28
C ASP A 220 10.63 -26.14 4.20
N GLU A 221 9.52 -25.51 4.52
CA GLU A 221 8.85 -24.58 3.62
C GLU A 221 9.75 -23.35 3.45
N MET A 222 10.27 -23.18 2.23
CA MET A 222 11.22 -22.12 1.93
C MET A 222 10.55 -20.82 1.47
N MET A 223 9.28 -20.89 1.06
CA MET A 223 8.56 -19.78 0.47
C MET A 223 7.08 -19.83 0.81
N TYR A 224 6.52 -18.64 1.08
CA TYR A 224 5.09 -18.46 1.31
C TYR A 224 4.55 -17.41 0.35
N VAL A 225 3.27 -17.51 0.01
CA VAL A 225 2.54 -16.53 -0.77
C VAL A 225 1.62 -15.76 0.15
N LEU A 226 1.78 -14.43 0.16
CA LEU A 226 0.90 -13.50 0.84
C LEU A 226 0.07 -12.76 -0.21
N SER A 227 -1.24 -12.82 -0.06
CA SER A 227 -2.22 -12.15 -0.91
C SER A 227 -3.52 -11.90 -0.14
N ASN A 228 -4.59 -11.59 -0.83
CA ASN A 228 -5.94 -11.62 -0.30
C ASN A 228 -6.74 -12.79 -0.87
N GLU A 229 -7.96 -13.02 -0.35
CA GLU A 229 -8.83 -14.11 -0.82
C GLU A 229 -9.19 -13.98 -2.30
N ASP A 230 -9.31 -12.76 -2.82
CA ASP A 230 -9.65 -12.49 -4.22
C ASP A 230 -8.46 -12.63 -5.17
N LYS A 231 -7.24 -12.71 -4.65
CA LYS A 231 -5.99 -12.70 -5.43
C LYS A 231 -5.90 -11.51 -6.39
N LEU A 232 -6.44 -10.37 -5.98
CA LEU A 232 -6.46 -9.13 -6.77
C LEU A 232 -5.99 -7.95 -5.92
N ASN A 233 -4.89 -7.31 -6.33
CA ASN A 233 -4.21 -6.25 -5.58
C ASN A 233 -3.83 -6.65 -4.15
N GLY A 234 -3.55 -7.94 -3.94
CA GLY A 234 -3.30 -8.52 -2.61
C GLY A 234 -1.96 -8.10 -1.99
N ALA A 235 -1.02 -7.54 -2.76
CA ALA A 235 0.20 -6.96 -2.20
C ALA A 235 -0.08 -5.86 -1.16
N ALA A 236 -1.24 -5.19 -1.23
CA ALA A 236 -1.65 -4.21 -0.23
C ALA A 236 -1.80 -4.77 1.19
N VAL A 237 -1.94 -6.10 1.35
CA VAL A 237 -1.98 -6.77 2.66
C VAL A 237 -0.69 -6.54 3.47
N LEU A 238 0.42 -6.21 2.83
CA LEU A 238 1.66 -5.78 3.49
C LEU A 238 1.48 -4.56 4.42
N LEU A 239 0.41 -3.80 4.24
CA LEU A 239 0.06 -2.63 5.05
C LEU A 239 -0.76 -2.99 6.30
N ASN A 240 -1.13 -4.25 6.48
CA ASN A 240 -1.89 -4.71 7.64
C ASN A 240 -0.94 -5.18 8.73
N ASP A 241 -0.69 -4.34 9.71
CA ASP A 241 0.24 -4.60 10.82
C ASP A 241 -0.04 -5.92 11.54
N LYS A 242 -1.32 -6.22 11.78
CA LYS A 242 -1.72 -7.46 12.45
C LYS A 242 -1.33 -8.71 11.64
N VAL A 243 -1.53 -8.66 10.32
CA VAL A 243 -1.14 -9.77 9.43
C VAL A 243 0.38 -9.93 9.43
N MET A 244 1.13 -8.83 9.39
CA MET A 244 2.59 -8.87 9.41
C MET A 244 3.14 -9.37 10.76
N ASP A 245 2.49 -9.05 11.86
CA ASP A 245 2.81 -9.58 13.19
C ASP A 245 2.55 -11.09 13.27
N ASP A 246 1.38 -11.55 12.80
CA ASP A 246 1.01 -12.97 12.75
C ASP A 246 2.02 -13.77 11.89
N ILE A 247 2.49 -13.21 10.77
CA ILE A 247 3.53 -13.82 9.92
C ILE A 247 4.85 -13.91 10.69
N THR A 248 5.26 -12.83 11.35
CA THR A 248 6.49 -12.78 12.15
C THR A 248 6.47 -13.80 13.28
N GLU A 249 5.34 -13.92 13.98
CA GLU A 249 5.16 -14.93 15.04
C GLU A 249 5.20 -16.35 14.46
N LYS A 250 4.51 -16.60 13.35
CA LYS A 250 4.46 -17.92 12.71
C LYS A 250 5.82 -18.38 12.18
N LEU A 251 6.61 -17.48 11.61
CA LEU A 251 7.92 -17.81 11.07
C LEU A 251 9.01 -17.87 12.17
N GLY A 252 8.85 -17.10 13.25
CA GLY A 252 9.80 -17.07 14.37
C GLY A 252 11.19 -16.55 14.03
N GLN A 253 11.36 -15.95 12.86
CA GLN A 253 12.62 -15.43 12.34
C GLN A 253 12.37 -14.31 11.33
N ASP A 254 13.41 -13.54 11.03
CA ASP A 254 13.39 -12.52 9.97
C ASP A 254 13.10 -13.14 8.61
N TYR A 255 12.50 -12.35 7.72
CA TYR A 255 12.17 -12.76 6.36
C TYR A 255 12.39 -11.64 5.35
N PHE A 256 12.52 -12.02 4.09
CA PHE A 256 12.47 -11.12 2.95
C PHE A 256 11.09 -11.15 2.30
N ILE A 257 10.72 -10.04 1.66
CA ILE A 257 9.49 -9.87 0.90
C ILE A 257 9.88 -9.58 -0.53
N LEU A 258 9.40 -10.41 -1.46
CA LEU A 258 9.67 -10.29 -2.89
C LEU A 258 8.38 -9.84 -3.61
N PRO A 259 8.21 -8.55 -3.89
CA PRO A 259 6.98 -7.99 -4.43
C PRO A 259 7.03 -7.91 -5.96
N SER A 260 7.04 -9.03 -6.64
CA SER A 260 7.04 -9.05 -8.11
C SER A 260 5.71 -8.60 -8.71
N SER A 261 4.58 -8.84 -8.05
CA SER A 261 3.24 -8.51 -8.54
C SER A 261 2.47 -7.61 -7.58
N VAL A 262 1.58 -6.77 -8.11
CA VAL A 262 0.58 -6.03 -7.30
C VAL A 262 -0.47 -6.97 -6.69
N HIS A 263 -0.59 -8.21 -7.20
CA HIS A 263 -1.60 -9.17 -6.77
C HIS A 263 -1.16 -10.02 -5.59
N GLU A 264 0.14 -10.30 -5.48
CA GLU A 264 0.70 -11.15 -4.44
C GLU A 264 2.19 -10.86 -4.21
N VAL A 265 2.67 -11.22 -3.04
CA VAL A 265 4.10 -11.14 -2.72
C VAL A 265 4.57 -12.47 -2.15
N LEU A 266 5.85 -12.78 -2.35
CA LEU A 266 6.48 -13.93 -1.74
C LEU A 266 7.18 -13.53 -0.44
N ILE A 267 6.97 -14.34 0.60
CA ILE A 267 7.66 -14.22 1.89
C ILE A 267 8.68 -15.34 1.96
N VAL A 268 9.94 -14.98 2.15
CA VAL A 268 11.08 -15.89 2.17
C VAL A 268 11.81 -15.77 3.51
N PRO A 269 11.72 -16.77 4.40
CA PRO A 269 12.45 -16.77 5.66
C PRO A 269 13.96 -16.62 5.42
N LYS A 270 14.62 -15.74 6.19
CA LYS A 270 16.06 -15.53 6.08
C LYS A 270 16.81 -16.79 6.51
N ASN A 271 17.74 -17.24 5.69
CA ASN A 271 18.65 -18.31 6.01
C ASN A 271 20.07 -17.99 5.49
N ASP A 272 21.06 -18.70 5.96
CA ASP A 272 22.48 -18.47 5.61
C ASP A 272 22.84 -18.79 4.14
N GLN A 273 21.91 -19.36 3.38
CA GLN A 273 22.14 -19.79 1.99
C GLN A 273 21.58 -18.79 0.96
N MET A 274 20.77 -17.82 1.36
CA MET A 274 20.15 -16.83 0.48
C MET A 274 20.69 -15.43 0.77
N ASP A 275 21.47 -14.89 -0.16
CA ASP A 275 21.91 -13.50 -0.10
C ASP A 275 20.92 -12.58 -0.82
N LEU A 276 20.85 -11.33 -0.37
CA LEU A 276 19.94 -10.31 -0.89
C LEU A 276 20.09 -10.12 -2.40
N LYS A 277 21.31 -10.10 -2.90
CA LYS A 277 21.60 -9.85 -4.32
C LYS A 277 21.05 -10.97 -5.23
N THR A 278 21.11 -12.21 -4.77
CA THR A 278 20.50 -13.34 -5.48
C THR A 278 18.99 -13.20 -5.54
N LEU A 279 18.35 -12.80 -4.43
CA LEU A 279 16.91 -12.58 -4.38
C LEU A 279 16.48 -11.42 -5.29
N GLU A 280 17.23 -10.32 -5.32
CA GLU A 280 16.96 -9.19 -6.23
C GLU A 280 17.06 -9.62 -7.70
N SER A 281 18.07 -10.40 -8.05
CA SER A 281 18.19 -10.92 -9.42
C SER A 281 16.99 -11.81 -9.78
N MET A 282 16.51 -12.64 -8.85
CA MET A 282 15.33 -13.48 -9.07
C MET A 282 14.06 -12.63 -9.30
N VAL A 283 13.84 -11.58 -8.50
CA VAL A 283 12.70 -10.66 -8.68
C VAL A 283 12.76 -10.02 -10.06
N GLN A 284 13.91 -9.50 -10.45
CA GLN A 284 14.10 -8.86 -11.76
C GLN A 284 13.86 -9.82 -12.92
N ASP A 285 14.37 -11.04 -12.85
CA ASP A 285 14.18 -12.08 -13.88
C ASP A 285 12.70 -12.48 -14.00
N VAL A 286 12.01 -12.65 -12.87
CA VAL A 286 10.56 -12.96 -12.84
C VAL A 286 9.76 -11.81 -13.43
N ASN A 287 10.05 -10.57 -13.03
CA ASN A 287 9.40 -9.38 -13.57
C ASN A 287 9.60 -9.22 -15.08
N ALA A 288 10.80 -9.52 -15.57
CA ALA A 288 11.12 -9.41 -16.99
C ALA A 288 10.40 -10.46 -17.86
N THR A 289 10.13 -11.66 -17.31
CA THR A 289 9.73 -12.82 -18.11
C THR A 289 8.33 -13.37 -17.79
N GLN A 290 7.79 -13.13 -16.59
CA GLN A 290 6.56 -13.78 -16.11
C GLN A 290 5.46 -12.78 -15.70
N VAL A 291 5.82 -11.53 -15.34
CA VAL A 291 4.85 -10.56 -14.84
C VAL A 291 4.54 -9.53 -15.91
N ALA A 292 3.27 -9.36 -16.23
CA ALA A 292 2.82 -8.34 -17.17
C ALA A 292 3.24 -6.94 -16.70
N PRO A 293 3.66 -6.03 -17.60
CA PRO A 293 4.16 -4.71 -17.22
C PRO A 293 3.23 -3.92 -16.29
N GLU A 294 1.91 -4.03 -16.50
CA GLU A 294 0.88 -3.38 -15.70
C GLU A 294 0.65 -4.04 -14.32
N GLU A 295 1.21 -5.21 -14.07
CA GLU A 295 1.07 -5.93 -12.80
C GLU A 295 2.33 -5.88 -11.95
N ARG A 296 3.46 -5.38 -12.49
CA ARG A 296 4.72 -5.30 -11.74
C ARG A 296 4.61 -4.32 -10.58
N LEU A 297 5.08 -4.76 -9.40
CA LEU A 297 5.09 -3.92 -8.21
C LEU A 297 6.46 -3.29 -7.97
N SER A 298 7.52 -4.09 -7.84
CA SER A 298 8.89 -3.58 -7.66
C SER A 298 9.92 -4.60 -8.09
N ASP A 299 11.09 -4.11 -8.52
CA ASP A 299 12.28 -4.91 -8.82
C ASP A 299 13.19 -5.11 -7.59
N HIS A 300 12.78 -4.61 -6.43
CA HIS A 300 13.54 -4.64 -5.19
C HIS A 300 13.00 -5.67 -4.21
N VAL A 301 13.87 -6.14 -3.32
CA VAL A 301 13.51 -6.96 -2.17
C VAL A 301 13.25 -6.06 -0.97
N TYR A 302 12.22 -6.37 -0.18
CA TYR A 302 11.85 -5.64 1.02
C TYR A 302 12.05 -6.49 2.28
N ALA A 303 12.02 -5.80 3.41
CA ALA A 303 11.97 -6.38 4.73
C ALA A 303 10.92 -5.62 5.58
N ASN A 304 10.44 -6.24 6.63
CA ASN A 304 9.54 -5.64 7.59
C ASN A 304 10.25 -5.47 8.95
N ASP A 305 10.12 -4.28 9.53
CA ASP A 305 10.50 -4.04 10.92
C ASP A 305 9.28 -4.27 11.80
N ALA A 306 9.19 -5.46 12.38
CA ALA A 306 8.04 -5.86 13.21
C ALA A 306 7.84 -5.01 14.48
N LYS A 307 8.84 -4.24 14.92
CA LYS A 307 8.73 -3.37 16.12
C LYS A 307 8.12 -2.01 15.78
N GLU A 308 8.40 -1.52 14.59
CA GLU A 308 8.00 -0.19 14.14
C GLU A 308 6.89 -0.28 13.07
N HIS A 309 6.46 -1.49 12.67
CA HIS A 309 5.49 -1.74 11.62
C HIS A 309 5.85 -1.03 10.32
N GLU A 310 7.10 -1.14 9.92
CA GLU A 310 7.63 -0.42 8.78
C GLU A 310 8.13 -1.37 7.69
N LEU A 311 7.51 -1.29 6.51
CA LEU A 311 7.98 -1.93 5.29
C LEU A 311 9.07 -1.05 4.67
N PHE A 312 10.22 -1.63 4.31
CA PHE A 312 11.34 -0.90 3.71
C PHE A 312 12.13 -1.78 2.76
N ARG A 313 12.85 -1.17 1.83
CA ARG A 313 13.75 -1.87 0.92
C ARG A 313 14.92 -2.47 1.68
N ALA A 314 15.17 -3.76 1.45
CA ALA A 314 16.20 -4.52 2.17
C ALA A 314 17.64 -4.03 1.85
N ASP A 315 17.86 -3.48 0.65
CA ASP A 315 19.17 -2.92 0.24
C ASP A 315 19.51 -1.60 0.99
N LYS A 316 18.49 -0.92 1.56
CA LYS A 316 18.66 0.30 2.37
C LYS A 316 18.72 0.04 3.88
N ALA A 317 18.76 -1.22 4.32
CA ALA A 317 18.71 -1.56 5.74
C ALA A 317 19.83 -0.92 6.56
N GLU A 318 21.06 -0.86 6.05
CA GLU A 318 22.20 -0.23 6.73
C GLU A 318 22.05 1.29 6.82
N GLU A 319 21.60 1.95 5.74
CA GLU A 319 21.34 3.40 5.72
C GLU A 319 20.23 3.77 6.71
N ARG A 320 19.16 2.96 6.75
CA ARG A 320 18.04 3.15 7.68
C ARG A 320 18.48 3.00 9.14
N ALA A 321 19.28 1.98 9.44
CA ALA A 321 19.82 1.78 10.78
C ALA A 321 20.70 2.97 11.22
N ALA A 322 21.59 3.45 10.34
CA ALA A 322 22.43 4.61 10.61
C ALA A 322 21.61 5.91 10.81
N ALA A 323 20.54 6.10 10.02
CA ALA A 323 19.64 7.25 10.17
C ALA A 323 18.92 7.21 11.53
N LYS A 324 18.38 6.06 11.94
CA LYS A 324 17.73 5.87 13.24
C LYS A 324 18.69 6.12 14.43
N GLU A 325 19.91 5.64 14.35
CA GLU A 325 20.94 5.92 15.37
C GLU A 325 21.27 7.42 15.45
N ALA A 326 21.31 8.11 14.31
CA ALA A 326 21.54 9.54 14.26
C ALA A 326 20.38 10.35 14.86
N GLU A 327 19.13 9.95 14.63
CA GLU A 327 17.94 10.58 15.21
C GLU A 327 17.86 10.33 16.72
N ALA A 328 18.00 9.11 17.18
CA ALA A 328 18.06 8.77 18.60
C ALA A 328 19.17 9.54 19.35
N SER A 329 20.32 9.76 18.67
CA SER A 329 21.42 10.56 19.19
C SER A 329 21.08 12.06 19.30
N LYS A 330 20.27 12.59 18.37
CA LYS A 330 19.78 13.99 18.39
C LYS A 330 18.73 14.19 19.47
N GLU A 331 17.77 13.28 19.63
CA GLU A 331 16.76 13.34 20.68
C GLU A 331 17.39 13.30 22.07
N THR A 332 18.33 12.38 22.30
CA THR A 332 19.09 12.32 23.56
C THR A 332 19.93 13.56 23.80
N ALA A 333 20.39 14.28 22.77
CA ALA A 333 21.12 15.54 22.90
C ALA A 333 20.17 16.70 23.23
N VAL A 334 18.96 16.73 22.64
CA VAL A 334 17.91 17.72 22.91
C VAL A 334 17.37 17.56 24.34
N GLU A 335 17.09 16.31 24.78
CA GLU A 335 16.67 16.04 26.17
C GLU A 335 17.74 16.48 27.19
N LYS A 336 19.02 16.21 26.92
CA LYS A 336 20.11 16.64 27.79
C LYS A 336 20.30 18.16 27.81
N THR A 337 19.95 18.87 26.71
CA THR A 337 19.99 20.35 26.67
C THR A 337 18.79 20.95 27.38
N SER A 338 17.58 20.45 27.18
CA SER A 338 16.38 20.90 27.90
C SER A 338 16.46 20.62 29.39
N ALA A 339 16.92 19.43 29.81
CA ALA A 339 17.17 19.10 31.21
C ALA A 339 18.30 19.98 31.86
N LYS A 340 19.28 20.46 31.06
CA LYS A 340 20.29 21.44 31.53
C LYS A 340 19.73 22.83 31.62
N GLU A 341 18.81 23.24 30.76
CA GLU A 341 18.14 24.54 30.81
C GLU A 341 17.12 24.61 31.95
N GLU A 342 16.33 23.59 32.21
CA GLU A 342 15.46 23.48 33.38
C GLU A 342 16.24 23.52 34.70
N LYS A 343 17.35 22.78 34.81
CA LYS A 343 18.25 22.87 35.99
C LYS A 343 18.95 24.22 36.14
N LYS A 344 19.04 25.02 35.07
CA LYS A 344 19.61 26.37 35.11
C LYS A 344 18.58 27.43 35.55
N GLN A 345 17.28 27.18 35.26
CA GLN A 345 16.16 28.01 35.75
C GLN A 345 15.85 27.77 37.23
N GLU A 346 16.06 26.57 37.77
CA GLU A 346 15.87 26.29 39.21
C GLU A 346 17.00 26.82 40.14
N ARG A 347 18.11 27.29 39.58
CA ARG A 347 19.16 27.90 40.37
C ARG A 347 18.90 29.42 40.52
N PRO A 348 18.52 29.93 41.73
CA PRO A 348 18.29 31.34 41.92
C PRO A 348 19.52 32.14 41.53
N SER A 349 19.31 33.24 40.81
CA SER A 349 20.38 34.07 40.26
C SER A 349 21.31 34.57 41.37
N LEU A 350 22.56 34.85 41.05
CA LEU A 350 23.53 35.41 42.01
C LEU A 350 22.97 36.67 42.71
N LYS A 351 22.12 37.45 42.04
CA LYS A 351 21.42 38.63 42.59
C LYS A 351 20.38 38.19 43.64
N GLU A 352 19.60 37.15 43.41
CA GLU A 352 18.62 36.66 44.39
C GLU A 352 19.29 36.00 45.60
N ARG A 353 20.39 35.28 45.41
CA ARG A 353 21.21 34.76 46.50
C ARG A 353 21.85 35.85 47.33
N LEU A 354 22.24 36.96 46.69
CA LEU A 354 22.78 38.14 47.38
C LEU A 354 21.67 38.92 48.13
N ALA A 355 20.47 39.01 47.56
CA ALA A 355 19.31 39.62 48.21
C ALA A 355 18.88 38.81 49.44
N GLN A 356 18.77 37.49 49.33
CA GLN A 356 18.46 36.59 50.45
C GLN A 356 19.51 36.64 51.55
N LYS A 357 20.82 36.75 51.20
CA LYS A 357 21.86 36.93 52.21
C LYS A 357 21.80 38.31 52.89
N LYS A 358 21.45 39.40 52.17
CA LYS A 358 21.25 40.74 52.76
C LYS A 358 20.06 40.74 53.71
N ASP A 359 18.94 40.09 53.37
CA ASP A 359 17.77 40.01 54.25
C ASP A 359 18.04 39.17 55.51
N VAL A 360 18.83 38.13 55.43
CA VAL A 360 19.27 37.34 56.59
C VAL A 360 20.20 38.15 57.47
N VAL A 361 21.13 38.97 56.94
CA VAL A 361 22.01 39.82 57.70
C VAL A 361 21.22 40.95 58.37
N ALA A 362 20.26 41.57 57.65
CA ALA A 362 19.40 42.63 58.21
C ALA A 362 18.48 42.09 59.35
N LYS A 363 17.95 40.89 59.21
CA LYS A 363 17.18 40.23 60.29
C LYS A 363 18.04 39.87 61.48
N ASN A 364 19.31 39.49 61.31
CA ASN A 364 20.22 39.17 62.37
C ASN A 364 20.74 40.47 63.08
N GLU A 365 20.81 41.58 62.37
CA GLU A 365 21.14 42.86 63.00
C GLU A 365 19.95 43.43 63.76
N ALA A 366 18.73 43.29 63.28
CA ALA A 366 17.52 43.73 64.00
C ALA A 366 17.24 42.96 65.31
N ASN A 367 17.73 41.73 65.41
CA ASN A 367 17.60 40.92 66.63
C ASN A 367 18.76 40.98 67.62
N ARG A 368 19.69 41.93 67.43
CA ARG A 368 20.72 42.22 68.39
C ARG A 368 20.19 43.22 69.47
N GLU A 369 19.83 42.70 70.65
CA GLU A 369 19.57 43.52 71.82
C GLU A 369 20.80 44.44 72.15
N PRO A 370 20.55 45.72 72.58
CA PRO A 370 21.64 46.61 72.96
C PRO A 370 22.28 46.08 74.23
N ARG A 371 23.57 45.78 74.17
CA ARG A 371 24.39 45.53 75.33
C ARG A 371 24.41 46.78 76.16
N GLN A 372 23.79 46.76 77.36
CA GLN A 372 23.93 47.74 78.42
C GLN A 372 25.39 47.79 78.87
N MET A 373 26.02 48.96 78.70
CA MET A 373 27.29 49.30 79.33
C MET A 373 27.03 49.57 80.84
N ASN A 374 27.42 48.62 81.67
CA ASN A 374 27.50 48.90 83.12
C ASN A 374 28.79 49.71 83.44
N LYS A 375 28.56 50.96 83.77
CA LYS A 375 29.56 51.77 84.51
C LYS A 375 29.40 51.45 86.00
N ASP A 376 30.38 50.93 86.63
CA ASP A 376 30.72 51.36 88.01
C ASP A 376 32.12 50.89 88.44
N ARG A 377 32.81 51.85 88.91
CA ARG A 377 33.74 52.00 90.07
C ARG A 377 34.92 51.01 90.12
N GLY A 378 36.10 51.40 90.17
CA GLY A 378 36.66 52.50 91.05
C GLY A 378 37.35 51.90 92.27
N GLN A 379 38.61 52.29 92.42
CA GLN A 379 39.41 52.24 93.65
C GLN A 379 39.86 50.79 94.07
N ALA A 380 41.06 50.57 94.52
CA ALA A 380 42.17 51.29 95.03
C ALA A 380 43.26 50.25 95.41
N LEU A 381 44.52 50.75 95.44
CA LEU A 381 45.58 50.44 96.38
C LEU A 381 46.45 49.16 96.23
N ALA A 382 47.59 49.38 96.04
CA ALA A 382 48.95 49.21 96.53
C ALA A 382 49.90 48.59 95.51
#